data_76dc84bdf0d92d87926d969d0fcbd84a
#
_entry.id   76dc84bdf0d92d87926d969d0fcbd84a
#
_cell.length_a   1.000
_cell.length_b   1.000
_cell.length_c   1.000
_cell.angle_alpha   90.00
_cell.angle_beta   90.00
_cell.angle_gamma   90.00
#
_symmetry.space_group_name_H-M   'P 1'
#
loop_
_entity.id
_entity.type
_entity.pdbx_description
1 polymer ?
#
loop_
_entity_poly.entity_id
_entity_poly.type
_entity_poly.pdbx_seq_one_letter_code
_entity_poly.pdbx_strand_id
1 'polypeptide(L)'
;SCVAAFLAVCLCSVISLAVGKLWHRGRPFTRDRQIWNFTGHKANASFPSNHAMNGAAVAFQLLRDRMPGCRWMACLAGLLAFSRLFAGMHYPSDILGGGAIAAAVHGVLNKPFAAAFIKKLTGALSLLSDSILYIGKSR
;
A
#
# COMPACT_ATOMS: atom_id res chain seq x y z
N SER A 1 -10.73 -10.81 2.41
CA SER A 1 -10.29 -9.57 1.83
C SER A 1 -9.31 -8.75 2.61
N CYS A 2 -9.46 -8.56 3.92
CA CYS A 2 -8.48 -7.85 4.76
C CYS A 2 -7.09 -8.51 4.67
N VAL A 3 -7.04 -9.85 4.68
CA VAL A 3 -5.78 -10.61 4.53
C VAL A 3 -5.11 -10.30 3.18
N ALA A 4 -5.88 -10.27 2.09
CA ALA A 4 -5.34 -9.94 0.78
C ALA A 4 -4.83 -8.49 0.70
N ALA A 5 -5.55 -7.54 1.28
CA ALA A 5 -5.12 -6.14 1.36
C ALA A 5 -3.83 -6.00 2.19
N PHE A 6 -3.75 -6.68 3.32
CA PHE A 6 -2.55 -6.70 4.16
C PHE A 6 -1.34 -7.28 3.42
N LEU A 7 -1.50 -8.43 2.77
CA LEU A 7 -0.44 -9.04 1.96
C LEU A 7 0.00 -8.14 0.80
N ALA A 8 -0.95 -7.45 0.14
CA ALA A 8 -0.63 -6.49 -0.90
C ALA A 8 0.23 -5.34 -0.38
N VAL A 9 -0.11 -4.77 0.78
CA VAL A 9 0.69 -3.71 1.43
C VAL A 9 2.08 -4.22 1.82
N CYS A 10 2.19 -5.42 2.39
CA CYS A 10 3.47 -6.03 2.73
C CYS A 10 4.36 -6.20 1.50
N LEU A 11 3.84 -6.78 0.41
CA LEU A 11 4.57 -6.96 -0.83
C LEU A 11 4.98 -5.62 -1.45
N CYS A 12 4.07 -4.67 -1.51
CA CYS A 12 4.38 -3.31 -1.97
C CYS A 12 5.51 -2.68 -1.15
N SER A 13 5.47 -2.80 0.18
CA SER A 13 6.51 -2.24 1.06
C SER A 13 7.87 -2.89 0.82
N VAL A 14 7.93 -4.22 0.64
CA VAL A 14 9.17 -4.95 0.29
C VAL A 14 9.70 -4.48 -1.06
N ILE A 15 8.84 -4.37 -2.07
CA ILE A 15 9.23 -3.89 -3.41
C ILE A 15 9.76 -2.45 -3.32
N SER A 16 9.08 -1.58 -2.55
CA SER A 16 9.53 -0.20 -2.35
C SER A 16 10.93 -0.12 -1.75
N LEU A 17 11.20 -0.94 -0.74
CA LEU A 17 12.53 -1.00 -0.10
C LEU A 17 13.60 -1.50 -1.08
N ALA A 18 13.29 -2.53 -1.86
CA ALA A 18 14.21 -3.08 -2.85
C ALA A 18 14.51 -2.06 -3.96
N VAL A 19 13.46 -1.48 -4.55
CA VAL A 19 13.60 -0.48 -5.62
C VAL A 19 14.32 0.78 -5.11
N GLY A 20 13.99 1.26 -3.91
CA GLY A 20 14.62 2.43 -3.31
C GLY A 20 16.13 2.24 -3.03
N LYS A 21 16.57 0.99 -2.76
CA LYS A 21 17.98 0.65 -2.62
C LYS A 21 18.71 0.56 -3.97
N LEU A 22 18.04 0.01 -4.99
CA LEU A 22 18.61 -0.19 -6.32
C LEU A 22 18.64 1.11 -7.13
N TRP A 23 17.62 1.95 -6.97
CA TRP A 23 17.49 3.20 -7.71
C TRP A 23 17.23 4.37 -6.74
N HIS A 24 18.31 4.96 -6.26
CA HIS A 24 18.24 6.10 -5.36
C HIS A 24 17.93 7.39 -6.12
N ARG A 25 16.63 7.76 -6.18
CA ARG A 25 16.17 9.04 -6.73
C ARG A 25 16.06 10.07 -5.61
N GLY A 26 16.76 11.21 -5.73
CA GLY A 26 16.63 12.31 -4.78
C GLY A 26 15.22 12.92 -4.80
N ARG A 27 14.72 13.32 -3.65
CA ARG A 27 13.40 13.96 -3.50
C ARG A 27 13.39 15.38 -4.05
N PRO A 28 12.23 15.94 -4.47
CA PRO A 28 12.13 17.32 -4.95
C PRO A 28 12.77 18.33 -3.99
N PHE A 29 12.45 18.29 -2.71
CA PHE A 29 12.98 19.20 -1.70
C PHE A 29 14.51 19.08 -1.47
N THR A 30 15.14 17.98 -1.89
CA THR A 30 16.61 17.83 -1.81
C THR A 30 17.32 18.41 -3.03
N ARG A 31 16.61 18.58 -4.14
CA ARG A 31 17.16 19.11 -5.40
C ARG A 31 16.90 20.59 -5.59
N ASP A 32 15.79 21.07 -5.08
CA ASP A 32 15.40 22.46 -5.18
C ASP A 32 15.24 23.09 -3.79
N ARG A 33 16.10 24.06 -3.48
CA ARG A 33 16.10 24.79 -2.20
C ARG A 33 14.89 25.68 -2.00
N GLN A 34 14.12 25.97 -3.05
CA GLN A 34 12.89 26.73 -2.95
C GLN A 34 11.74 25.86 -2.40
N ILE A 35 11.87 24.53 -2.46
CA ILE A 35 10.89 23.60 -1.90
C ILE A 35 11.22 23.36 -0.43
N TRP A 36 10.49 23.99 0.45
CA TRP A 36 10.70 23.83 1.89
C TRP A 36 10.18 22.50 2.41
N ASN A 37 11.05 21.75 3.07
CA ASN A 37 10.67 20.48 3.74
C ASN A 37 10.00 20.75 5.10
N PHE A 38 8.75 21.24 5.08
CA PHE A 38 7.98 21.54 6.30
C PHE A 38 7.58 20.28 7.08
N THR A 39 7.68 19.08 6.49
CA THR A 39 7.34 17.81 7.13
C THR A 39 8.50 17.19 7.91
N GLY A 40 9.72 17.74 7.79
CA GLY A 40 10.93 17.17 8.39
C GLY A 40 11.31 15.78 7.85
N HIS A 41 10.80 15.41 6.67
CA HIS A 41 11.02 14.09 6.11
C HIS A 41 12.50 13.85 5.77
N LYS A 42 12.98 12.62 6.01
CA LYS A 42 14.37 12.24 5.71
C LYS A 42 14.65 12.28 4.20
N ALA A 43 15.88 12.63 3.83
CA ALA A 43 16.37 12.65 2.45
C ALA A 43 16.69 11.24 1.91
N ASN A 44 15.71 10.33 1.99
CA ASN A 44 15.80 8.98 1.42
C ASN A 44 15.28 8.95 -0.03
N ALA A 45 15.30 7.76 -0.66
CA ALA A 45 14.84 7.60 -2.04
C ALA A 45 13.38 8.10 -2.22
N SER A 46 13.15 8.84 -3.33
CA SER A 46 11.83 9.36 -3.70
C SER A 46 10.95 8.29 -4.37
N PHE A 47 11.54 7.43 -5.21
CA PHE A 47 10.81 6.44 -6.01
C PHE A 47 10.89 5.04 -5.39
N PRO A 48 9.79 4.28 -5.41
CA PRO A 48 8.41 4.71 -5.66
C PRO A 48 7.79 5.39 -4.44
N SER A 49 6.65 6.10 -4.62
CA SER A 49 5.92 6.68 -3.50
C SER A 49 5.20 5.61 -2.69
N ASN A 50 5.69 5.33 -1.49
CA ASN A 50 5.15 4.30 -0.60
C ASN A 50 3.70 4.58 -0.19
N HIS A 51 3.37 5.86 0.06
CA HIS A 51 2.00 6.26 0.41
C HIS A 51 1.02 6.04 -0.76
N ALA A 52 1.41 6.43 -1.98
CA ALA A 52 0.60 6.21 -3.18
C ALA A 52 0.43 4.72 -3.46
N MET A 53 1.51 3.95 -3.34
CA MET A 53 1.53 2.53 -3.62
C MET A 53 0.67 1.74 -2.61
N ASN A 54 0.85 1.95 -1.31
CA ASN A 54 0.10 1.25 -0.28
C ASN A 54 -1.38 1.68 -0.28
N GLY A 55 -1.67 2.97 -0.47
CA GLY A 55 -3.04 3.46 -0.62
C GLY A 55 -3.75 2.83 -1.82
N ALA A 56 -3.08 2.75 -2.97
CA ALA A 56 -3.60 2.11 -4.18
C ALA A 56 -3.82 0.59 -3.97
N ALA A 57 -2.89 -0.10 -3.30
CA ALA A 57 -3.00 -1.53 -3.03
C ALA A 57 -4.25 -1.86 -2.20
N VAL A 58 -4.52 -1.08 -1.15
CA VAL A 58 -5.75 -1.21 -0.33
C VAL A 58 -6.98 -0.88 -1.17
N ALA A 59 -6.96 0.25 -1.90
CA ALA A 59 -8.09 0.71 -2.69
C ALA A 59 -8.49 -0.33 -3.76
N PHE A 60 -7.53 -0.89 -4.50
CA PHE A 60 -7.78 -1.92 -5.50
C PHE A 60 -8.43 -3.17 -4.90
N GLN A 61 -7.99 -3.60 -3.72
CA GLN A 61 -8.56 -4.77 -3.07
C GLN A 61 -10.00 -4.51 -2.60
N LEU A 62 -10.27 -3.36 -1.98
CA LEU A 62 -11.60 -3.00 -1.51
C LEU A 62 -12.59 -2.80 -2.68
N LEU A 63 -12.15 -2.20 -3.78
CA LEU A 63 -12.95 -2.03 -5.00
C LEU A 63 -13.30 -3.38 -5.62
N ARG A 64 -12.32 -4.29 -5.73
CA ARG A 64 -12.53 -5.65 -6.24
C ARG A 64 -13.58 -6.41 -5.42
N ASP A 65 -13.46 -6.32 -4.10
CA ASP A 65 -14.35 -7.05 -3.20
C ASP A 65 -15.70 -6.33 -2.97
N ARG A 66 -15.90 -5.20 -3.65
CA ARG A 66 -17.12 -4.38 -3.56
C ARG A 66 -17.49 -4.04 -2.11
N MET A 67 -16.49 -3.81 -1.27
CA MET A 67 -16.71 -3.46 0.14
C MET A 67 -17.46 -2.13 0.26
N PRO A 68 -18.36 -2.01 1.25
CA PRO A 68 -19.01 -0.74 1.55
C PRO A 68 -17.98 0.38 1.74
N GLY A 69 -18.20 1.54 1.13
CA GLY A 69 -17.28 2.69 1.23
C GLY A 69 -16.00 2.59 0.38
N CYS A 70 -15.81 1.53 -0.43
CA CYS A 70 -14.60 1.33 -1.23
C CYS A 70 -14.27 2.51 -2.15
N ARG A 71 -15.29 3.20 -2.70
CA ARG A 71 -15.10 4.39 -3.56
C ARG A 71 -14.54 5.57 -2.75
N TRP A 72 -15.06 5.78 -1.54
CA TRP A 72 -14.53 6.81 -0.64
C TRP A 72 -13.08 6.53 -0.23
N MET A 73 -12.76 5.28 0.08
CA MET A 73 -11.39 4.88 0.37
C MET A 73 -10.46 5.09 -0.84
N ALA A 74 -10.92 4.81 -2.05
CA ALA A 74 -10.15 5.08 -3.26
C ALA A 74 -9.92 6.60 -3.47
N CYS A 75 -10.93 7.43 -3.24
CA CYS A 75 -10.78 8.88 -3.28
C CYS A 75 -9.78 9.37 -2.22
N LEU A 76 -9.87 8.87 -0.99
CA LEU A 76 -8.94 9.24 0.08
C LEU A 76 -7.50 8.82 -0.24
N ALA A 77 -7.30 7.63 -0.81
CA ALA A 77 -5.99 7.17 -1.28
C ALA A 77 -5.42 8.08 -2.39
N GLY A 78 -6.27 8.52 -3.31
CA GLY A 78 -5.90 9.50 -4.34
C GLY A 78 -5.53 10.86 -3.76
N LEU A 79 -6.31 11.37 -2.82
CA LEU A 79 -6.03 12.64 -2.12
C LEU A 79 -4.73 12.55 -1.32
N LEU A 80 -4.49 11.42 -0.64
CA LEU A 80 -3.23 11.18 0.07
C LEU A 80 -2.05 11.18 -0.90
N ALA A 81 -2.15 10.50 -2.03
CA ALA A 81 -1.11 10.48 -3.05
C ALA A 81 -0.84 11.88 -3.61
N PHE A 82 -1.90 12.64 -3.89
CA PHE A 82 -1.81 14.02 -4.38
C PHE A 82 -1.18 14.96 -3.36
N SER A 83 -1.51 14.83 -2.08
CA SER A 83 -0.90 15.62 -1.02
C SER A 83 0.63 15.51 -0.95
N ARG A 84 1.20 14.36 -1.40
CA ARG A 84 2.66 14.16 -1.44
C ARG A 84 3.35 15.02 -2.49
N LEU A 85 2.64 15.40 -3.57
CA LEU A 85 3.13 16.35 -4.56
C LEU A 85 3.23 17.76 -3.96
N PHE A 86 2.16 18.22 -3.32
CA PHE A 86 2.15 19.53 -2.64
C PHE A 86 3.19 19.64 -1.55
N ALA A 87 3.42 18.55 -0.83
CA ALA A 87 4.45 18.51 0.20
C ALA A 87 5.89 18.50 -0.36
N GLY A 88 6.08 18.53 -1.70
CA GLY A 88 7.41 18.48 -2.32
C GLY A 88 8.17 17.19 -2.05
N MET A 89 7.49 16.13 -1.60
CA MET A 89 8.11 14.86 -1.17
C MET A 89 8.35 13.90 -2.33
N HIS A 90 7.50 13.96 -3.35
CA HIS A 90 7.51 13.04 -4.50
C HIS A 90 7.26 13.77 -5.80
N TYR A 91 7.81 13.24 -6.88
CA TYR A 91 7.46 13.65 -8.24
C TYR A 91 6.15 12.96 -8.68
N PRO A 92 5.42 13.53 -9.67
CA PRO A 92 4.25 12.87 -10.26
C PRO A 92 4.54 11.43 -10.71
N SER A 93 5.71 11.21 -11.31
CA SER A 93 6.16 9.88 -11.75
C SER A 93 6.37 8.88 -10.61
N ASP A 94 6.70 9.33 -9.38
CA ASP A 94 6.83 8.44 -8.22
C ASP A 94 5.47 7.91 -7.77
N ILE A 95 4.43 8.74 -7.91
CA ILE A 95 3.05 8.37 -7.59
C ILE A 95 2.50 7.41 -8.64
N LEU A 96 2.68 7.74 -9.91
CA LEU A 96 2.25 6.87 -11.01
C LEU A 96 2.96 5.52 -10.97
N GLY A 97 4.28 5.52 -10.73
CA GLY A 97 5.06 4.30 -10.56
C GLY A 97 4.59 3.46 -9.36
N GLY A 98 4.31 4.11 -8.22
CA GLY A 98 3.73 3.44 -7.07
C GLY A 98 2.37 2.80 -7.36
N GLY A 99 1.48 3.53 -8.05
CA GLY A 99 0.19 3.01 -8.50
C GLY A 99 0.31 1.82 -9.46
N ALA A 100 1.24 1.89 -10.42
CA ALA A 100 1.51 0.80 -11.36
C ALA A 100 2.03 -0.47 -10.66
N ILE A 101 2.95 -0.32 -9.70
CA ILE A 101 3.44 -1.43 -8.89
C ILE A 101 2.29 -2.05 -8.07
N ALA A 102 1.46 -1.23 -7.44
CA ALA A 102 0.30 -1.70 -6.69
C ALA A 102 -0.69 -2.48 -7.58
N ALA A 103 -0.94 -2.01 -8.81
CA ALA A 103 -1.78 -2.69 -9.78
C ALA A 103 -1.18 -4.05 -10.19
N ALA A 104 0.12 -4.13 -10.42
CA ALA A 104 0.82 -5.38 -10.74
C ALA A 104 0.73 -6.38 -9.56
N VAL A 105 1.01 -5.94 -8.34
CA VAL A 105 0.87 -6.76 -7.12
C VAL A 105 -0.57 -7.25 -6.96
N HIS A 106 -1.55 -6.37 -7.14
CA HIS A 106 -2.97 -6.74 -7.11
C HIS A 106 -3.29 -7.80 -8.15
N GLY A 107 -2.80 -7.65 -9.40
CA GLY A 107 -2.96 -8.64 -10.46
C GLY A 107 -2.38 -10.00 -10.10
N VAL A 108 -1.20 -10.04 -9.50
CA VAL A 108 -0.54 -11.29 -9.06
C VAL A 108 -1.32 -11.96 -7.92
N LEU A 109 -1.72 -11.22 -6.90
CA LEU A 109 -2.46 -11.77 -5.75
C LEU A 109 -3.85 -12.30 -6.13
N ASN A 110 -4.39 -11.86 -7.26
CA ASN A 110 -5.67 -12.32 -7.77
C ASN A 110 -5.56 -13.49 -8.77
N LYS A 111 -4.36 -13.99 -9.05
CA LYS A 111 -4.20 -15.24 -9.80
C LYS A 111 -4.77 -16.43 -9.02
N PRO A 112 -5.33 -17.46 -9.68
CA PRO A 112 -6.03 -18.57 -9.03
C PRO A 112 -5.24 -19.24 -7.90
N PHE A 113 -3.94 -19.47 -8.11
CA PHE A 113 -3.08 -20.10 -7.10
C PHE A 113 -2.88 -19.21 -5.85
N ALA A 114 -2.64 -17.90 -6.05
CA ALA A 114 -2.47 -16.96 -4.95
C ALA A 114 -3.79 -16.73 -4.20
N ALA A 115 -4.90 -16.62 -4.92
CA ALA A 115 -6.23 -16.50 -4.34
C ALA A 115 -6.61 -17.74 -3.51
N ALA A 116 -6.26 -18.95 -3.97
CA ALA A 116 -6.47 -20.19 -3.21
C ALA A 116 -5.64 -20.21 -1.92
N PHE A 117 -4.37 -19.80 -1.98
CA PHE A 117 -3.51 -19.68 -0.81
C PHE A 117 -4.06 -18.67 0.20
N ILE A 118 -4.46 -17.48 -0.26
CA ILE A 118 -5.06 -16.44 0.59
C ILE A 118 -6.35 -16.95 1.26
N LYS A 119 -7.20 -17.67 0.52
CA LYS A 119 -8.43 -18.28 1.07
C LYS A 119 -8.10 -19.27 2.18
N LYS A 120 -7.11 -20.15 1.98
CA LYS A 120 -6.66 -21.11 2.99
C LYS A 120 -6.13 -20.41 4.24
N LEU A 121 -5.30 -19.38 4.05
CA LEU A 121 -4.76 -18.58 5.15
C LEU A 121 -5.87 -17.86 5.94
N THR A 122 -6.83 -17.27 5.24
CA THR A 122 -7.98 -16.59 5.88
C THR A 122 -8.80 -17.58 6.70
N GLY A 123 -9.04 -18.78 6.18
CA GLY A 123 -9.75 -19.85 6.92
C GLY A 123 -9.01 -20.30 8.17
N ALA A 124 -7.70 -20.46 8.10
CA ALA A 124 -6.88 -20.80 9.28
C ALA A 124 -6.93 -19.70 10.36
N LEU A 125 -6.84 -18.42 9.93
CA LEU A 125 -6.93 -17.28 10.85
C LEU A 125 -8.31 -17.16 11.51
N SER A 126 -9.41 -17.43 10.79
CA SER A 126 -10.75 -17.40 11.38
C SER A 126 -10.91 -18.50 12.44
N LEU A 127 -10.42 -19.70 12.19
CA LEU A 127 -10.47 -20.80 13.17
C LEU A 127 -9.68 -20.47 14.44
N LEU A 128 -8.51 -19.83 14.30
CA LEU A 128 -7.72 -19.37 15.45
C LEU A 128 -8.47 -18.29 16.24
N SER A 129 -9.07 -17.32 15.55
CA SER A 129 -9.87 -16.26 16.19
C SER A 129 -11.03 -16.84 16.99
N ASP A 130 -11.78 -17.78 16.41
CA ASP A 130 -12.93 -18.42 17.05
C ASP A 130 -12.50 -19.23 18.28
N SER A 131 -11.37 -19.93 18.20
CA SER A 131 -10.79 -20.67 19.32
C SER A 131 -10.41 -19.75 20.48
N ILE A 132 -9.79 -18.59 20.20
CA ILE A 132 -9.42 -17.61 21.22
C ILE A 132 -10.65 -17.00 21.89
N LEU A 133 -11.69 -16.65 21.09
CA LEU A 133 -12.94 -16.10 21.61
C LEU A 133 -13.69 -17.13 22.47
N TYR A 134 -13.64 -18.41 22.12
CA TYR A 134 -14.25 -19.48 22.91
C TYR A 134 -13.57 -19.64 24.28
N ILE A 135 -12.24 -19.63 24.32
CA ILE A 135 -11.47 -19.71 25.59
C ILE A 135 -11.72 -18.49 26.48
N GLY A 136 -11.88 -17.29 25.88
CA GLY A 136 -12.19 -16.07 26.63
C GLY A 136 -13.61 -16.04 27.24
N LYS A 137 -14.53 -16.82 26.70
CA LYS A 137 -15.94 -16.91 27.15
C LYS A 137 -16.15 -17.97 28.22
N SER A 138 -15.19 -18.88 28.39
CA SER A 138 -15.23 -19.97 29.38
C SER A 138 -14.54 -19.63 30.72
N ARG A 139 -14.11 -18.40 30.89
CA ARG A 139 -13.63 -17.83 32.14
C ARG A 139 -14.58 -16.74 32.65
#